data_00b9e47eddaa161b4e8e15a70f7dc3e1
#
_entry.id   00b9e47eddaa161b4e8e15a70f7dc3e1
#
_cell.length_a   1.000
_cell.length_b   1.000
_cell.length_c   1.000
_cell.angle_alpha   90.00
_cell.angle_beta   90.00
_cell.angle_gamma   90.00
#
_symmetry.space_group_name_H-M   'P 1'
#
loop_
_entity.id
_entity.type
_entity.pdbx_description
1 polymer ?
#
loop_
_entity_poly.entity_id
_entity_poly.type
_entity_poly.pdbx_seq_one_letter_code
_entity_poly.pdbx_strand_id
1 'polypeptide(L)'
;TSWDQGAPYNNMCPSINGQLTPTGCTATAMAQIMKFHEWPKSPKKNITWYNNITGGTEKVNIASHVYDWANMLEHYRIGYTTTQANAVAQLMVDVGKAIGSSYAISGTGSSEYSVGEALVNVFDYTPDVVVVRRSETTESAFVSLIRENLEARQPLLFSGQSQNFESGHAFVCDGIDENDLLHIDWGWDGSYNGYFDMTYMSPSGTGIGGGDGRYNVAQTLIANITPRTKDEQNVDGEPVVYMMYVVDVNTDLNQATPATLFSQTSNYNTSKEADFRFAAGLLNWSHSDVDLQMCIAFEKDGEIVSLSNVGEERTLPFQGSLGY
;
A
#
# COMPACT_ATOMS: atom_id res chain seq x y z
N THR A 1 -3.28 18.56 -3.16
CA THR A 1 -4.68 18.32 -3.53
C THR A 1 -5.54 18.18 -2.29
N SER A 2 -6.83 18.46 -2.41
CA SER A 2 -7.82 18.22 -1.36
C SER A 2 -9.00 17.49 -2.00
N TRP A 3 -8.84 16.21 -2.24
CA TRP A 3 -9.83 15.39 -2.94
C TRP A 3 -10.75 14.64 -1.96
N ASP A 4 -11.85 14.07 -2.50
CA ASP A 4 -12.88 13.35 -1.75
C ASP A 4 -13.25 12.06 -2.50
N GLN A 5 -14.13 11.28 -1.90
CA GLN A 5 -14.60 10.00 -2.44
C GLN A 5 -15.96 10.08 -3.14
N GLY A 6 -16.64 11.23 -3.03
CA GLY A 6 -17.94 11.51 -3.64
C GLY A 6 -17.82 12.15 -5.04
N ALA A 7 -18.90 12.83 -5.48
CA ALA A 7 -18.88 13.55 -6.76
C ALA A 7 -17.99 14.81 -6.68
N PRO A 8 -17.22 15.12 -7.76
CA PRO A 8 -17.21 14.47 -9.08
C PRO A 8 -16.25 13.27 -9.18
N TYR A 9 -15.48 12.98 -8.15
CA TYR A 9 -14.43 11.96 -8.16
C TYR A 9 -14.96 10.58 -8.50
N ASN A 10 -16.16 10.24 -8.05
CA ASN A 10 -16.80 8.95 -8.27
C ASN A 10 -17.71 8.86 -9.50
N ASN A 11 -17.72 9.88 -10.37
CA ASN A 11 -18.67 9.93 -11.51
C ASN A 11 -18.55 8.73 -12.48
N MET A 12 -17.41 8.04 -12.50
CA MET A 12 -17.17 6.85 -13.30
C MET A 12 -17.09 5.56 -12.48
N CYS A 13 -17.31 5.62 -11.18
CA CYS A 13 -17.36 4.44 -10.34
C CYS A 13 -18.61 3.58 -10.65
N PRO A 14 -18.55 2.27 -10.36
CA PRO A 14 -19.71 1.40 -10.49
C PRO A 14 -20.91 1.90 -9.68
N SER A 15 -22.11 1.60 -10.18
CA SER A 15 -23.35 1.96 -9.47
C SER A 15 -24.10 0.71 -9.00
N ILE A 16 -24.78 0.84 -7.86
CA ILE A 16 -25.66 -0.19 -7.30
C ILE A 16 -27.06 0.44 -7.18
N ASN A 17 -28.05 -0.16 -7.84
CA ASN A 17 -29.42 0.36 -7.87
C ASN A 17 -29.53 1.85 -8.30
N GLY A 18 -28.66 2.27 -9.22
CA GLY A 18 -28.63 3.64 -9.74
C GLY A 18 -27.90 4.67 -8.85
N GLN A 19 -27.35 4.25 -7.72
CA GLN A 19 -26.51 5.09 -6.88
C GLN A 19 -25.02 4.77 -7.13
N LEU A 20 -24.19 5.79 -7.39
CA LEU A 20 -22.76 5.65 -7.53
C LEU A 20 -22.12 5.24 -6.19
N THR A 21 -21.18 4.32 -6.25
CA THR A 21 -20.34 3.96 -5.10
C THR A 21 -19.25 5.01 -4.88
N PRO A 22 -18.76 5.24 -3.64
CA PRO A 22 -17.58 6.07 -3.44
C PRO A 22 -16.33 5.47 -4.09
N THR A 23 -15.32 6.30 -4.34
CA THR A 23 -14.02 5.87 -4.93
C THR A 23 -13.27 4.89 -4.04
N GLY A 24 -13.41 5.02 -2.72
CA GLY A 24 -12.63 4.31 -1.70
C GLY A 24 -11.39 5.11 -1.26
N CYS A 25 -11.11 5.04 0.04
CA CYS A 25 -10.04 5.83 0.65
C CYS A 25 -8.66 5.51 0.07
N THR A 26 -8.35 4.23 -0.13
CA THR A 26 -7.07 3.79 -0.70
C THR A 26 -6.88 4.28 -2.14
N ALA A 27 -7.93 4.18 -2.97
CA ALA A 27 -7.90 4.70 -4.33
C ALA A 27 -7.74 6.23 -4.35
N THR A 28 -8.43 6.95 -3.46
CA THR A 28 -8.34 8.41 -3.34
C THR A 28 -6.94 8.84 -2.91
N ALA A 29 -6.36 8.22 -1.88
CA ALA A 29 -5.01 8.52 -1.42
C ALA A 29 -3.96 8.24 -2.52
N MET A 30 -4.03 7.09 -3.18
CA MET A 30 -3.14 6.76 -4.30
C MET A 30 -3.28 7.75 -5.45
N ALA A 31 -4.50 8.11 -5.84
CA ALA A 31 -4.75 9.06 -6.93
C ALA A 31 -4.23 10.47 -6.59
N GLN A 32 -4.31 10.93 -5.34
CA GLN A 32 -3.73 12.19 -4.89
C GLN A 32 -2.20 12.20 -5.03
N ILE A 33 -1.53 11.10 -4.66
CA ILE A 33 -0.09 10.95 -4.84
C ILE A 33 0.27 10.93 -6.33
N MET A 34 -0.51 10.24 -7.17
CA MET A 34 -0.31 10.24 -8.61
C MET A 34 -0.50 11.62 -9.22
N LYS A 35 -1.48 12.41 -8.73
CA LYS A 35 -1.67 13.81 -9.14
C LYS A 35 -0.51 14.69 -8.70
N PHE A 36 0.05 14.50 -7.52
CA PHE A 36 1.24 15.23 -7.08
C PHE A 36 2.41 15.04 -8.04
N HIS A 37 2.61 13.82 -8.53
CA HIS A 37 3.67 13.50 -9.51
C HIS A 37 3.27 13.83 -10.97
N GLU A 38 1.99 14.03 -11.26
CA GLU A 38 1.41 14.10 -12.62
C GLU A 38 1.87 12.92 -13.50
N TRP A 39 1.86 11.72 -12.91
CA TRP A 39 2.40 10.48 -13.46
C TRP A 39 1.45 9.28 -13.26
N PRO A 40 1.41 8.31 -14.22
CA PRO A 40 2.01 8.33 -15.56
C PRO A 40 1.15 9.12 -16.55
N LYS A 41 1.63 9.28 -17.78
CA LYS A 41 0.79 9.81 -18.87
C LYS A 41 -0.34 8.85 -19.22
N SER A 42 -0.05 7.55 -19.17
CA SER A 42 -1.00 6.44 -19.45
C SER A 42 -0.56 5.21 -18.67
N PRO A 43 -1.49 4.34 -18.24
CA PRO A 43 -1.14 3.04 -17.67
C PRO A 43 -0.33 2.18 -18.67
N LYS A 44 0.58 1.35 -18.16
CA LYS A 44 1.44 0.47 -18.99
C LYS A 44 0.68 -0.69 -19.62
N LYS A 45 -0.34 -1.20 -18.95
CA LYS A 45 -1.07 -2.41 -19.35
C LYS A 45 -2.54 -2.35 -18.96
N ASN A 46 -3.33 -3.20 -19.62
CA ASN A 46 -4.68 -3.50 -19.19
C ASN A 46 -4.68 -4.36 -17.94
N ILE A 47 -5.79 -4.32 -17.22
CA ILE A 47 -5.96 -5.06 -15.96
C ILE A 47 -7.13 -6.04 -16.05
N THR A 48 -7.17 -6.95 -15.12
CA THR A 48 -8.38 -7.71 -14.77
C THR A 48 -8.84 -7.25 -13.40
N TRP A 49 -10.14 -7.09 -13.23
CA TRP A 49 -10.76 -6.70 -11.98
C TRP A 49 -11.94 -7.61 -11.66
N TYR A 50 -12.00 -8.07 -10.40
CA TYR A 50 -13.17 -8.81 -9.95
C TYR A 50 -14.28 -7.83 -9.57
N ASN A 51 -15.36 -7.82 -10.36
CA ASN A 51 -16.53 -7.00 -10.10
C ASN A 51 -17.39 -7.70 -9.04
N ASN A 52 -17.29 -7.23 -7.81
CA ASN A 52 -18.06 -7.80 -6.70
C ASN A 52 -19.57 -7.54 -6.80
N ILE A 53 -20.01 -6.62 -7.64
CA ILE A 53 -21.45 -6.32 -7.85
C ILE A 53 -22.07 -7.34 -8.78
N THR A 54 -21.38 -7.73 -9.84
CA THR A 54 -21.85 -8.72 -10.84
C THR A 54 -21.40 -10.14 -10.52
N GLY A 55 -20.40 -10.30 -9.65
CA GLY A 55 -19.83 -11.61 -9.27
C GLY A 55 -18.90 -12.19 -10.36
N GLY A 56 -18.27 -11.37 -11.21
CA GLY A 56 -17.45 -11.84 -12.30
C GLY A 56 -16.14 -11.07 -12.48
N THR A 57 -15.16 -11.68 -13.14
CA THR A 57 -13.90 -11.04 -13.52
C THR A 57 -14.04 -10.33 -14.87
N GLU A 58 -13.71 -9.06 -14.91
CA GLU A 58 -13.77 -8.20 -16.09
C GLU A 58 -12.36 -7.85 -16.56
N LYS A 59 -12.17 -7.83 -17.88
CA LYS A 59 -10.98 -7.22 -18.50
C LYS A 59 -11.26 -5.73 -18.68
N VAL A 60 -10.39 -4.88 -18.15
CA VAL A 60 -10.53 -3.43 -18.20
C VAL A 60 -9.39 -2.84 -19.04
N ASN A 61 -9.75 -2.17 -20.13
CA ASN A 61 -8.79 -1.61 -21.09
C ASN A 61 -8.34 -0.21 -20.64
N ILE A 62 -7.59 -0.12 -19.55
CA ILE A 62 -7.08 1.15 -19.03
C ILE A 62 -5.83 1.64 -19.77
N ALA A 63 -5.07 0.77 -20.42
CA ALA A 63 -3.85 1.15 -21.13
C ALA A 63 -4.09 2.14 -22.29
N SER A 64 -5.33 2.25 -22.76
CA SER A 64 -5.73 3.25 -23.77
C SER A 64 -6.06 4.62 -23.21
N HIS A 65 -6.17 4.76 -21.88
CA HIS A 65 -6.50 6.03 -21.24
C HIS A 65 -5.27 6.93 -21.17
N VAL A 66 -5.50 8.22 -21.40
CA VAL A 66 -4.48 9.27 -21.27
C VAL A 66 -4.95 10.21 -20.16
N TYR A 67 -4.18 10.31 -19.10
CA TYR A 67 -4.53 11.18 -17.98
C TYR A 67 -4.30 12.64 -18.31
N ASP A 68 -5.35 13.42 -18.18
CA ASP A 68 -5.33 14.87 -18.42
C ASP A 68 -5.04 15.62 -17.13
N TRP A 69 -3.77 15.53 -16.69
CA TRP A 69 -3.30 16.12 -15.44
C TRP A 69 -3.58 17.61 -15.32
N ALA A 70 -3.52 18.35 -16.44
CA ALA A 70 -3.77 19.78 -16.47
C ALA A 70 -5.23 20.13 -16.16
N ASN A 71 -6.17 19.24 -16.43
CA ASN A 71 -7.59 19.42 -16.10
C ASN A 71 -8.00 18.79 -14.75
N MET A 72 -7.08 18.17 -14.01
CA MET A 72 -7.34 17.73 -12.64
C MET A 72 -7.06 18.86 -11.67
N LEU A 73 -8.12 19.40 -11.05
CA LEU A 73 -8.03 20.53 -10.13
C LEU A 73 -7.48 20.10 -8.77
N GLU A 74 -6.90 21.07 -8.03
CA GLU A 74 -6.46 20.86 -6.65
C GLU A 74 -7.64 20.56 -5.70
N HIS A 75 -8.81 21.12 -5.97
CA HIS A 75 -10.07 20.86 -5.29
C HIS A 75 -11.27 21.18 -6.21
N TYR A 76 -12.43 20.65 -5.90
CA TYR A 76 -13.64 20.78 -6.72
C TYR A 76 -14.78 21.56 -6.02
N ARG A 77 -14.47 22.29 -4.94
CA ARG A 77 -15.46 23.04 -4.12
C ARG A 77 -16.06 24.27 -4.80
N ILE A 78 -15.28 24.95 -5.67
CA ILE A 78 -15.64 26.26 -6.21
C ILE A 78 -16.34 26.12 -7.57
N GLY A 79 -16.53 24.93 -8.05
CA GLY A 79 -17.07 24.62 -9.36
C GLY A 79 -16.03 24.06 -10.33
N TYR A 80 -16.48 23.37 -11.32
CA TYR A 80 -15.66 22.68 -12.31
C TYR A 80 -16.42 22.45 -13.61
N THR A 81 -15.69 22.29 -14.70
CA THR A 81 -16.25 21.89 -15.99
C THR A 81 -16.44 20.38 -16.06
N THR A 82 -17.24 19.92 -17.02
CA THR A 82 -17.39 18.47 -17.30
C THR A 82 -16.04 17.82 -17.65
N THR A 83 -15.16 18.52 -18.37
CA THR A 83 -13.82 18.02 -18.70
C THR A 83 -13.00 17.78 -17.46
N GLN A 84 -13.01 18.72 -16.52
CA GLN A 84 -12.29 18.60 -15.24
C GLN A 84 -12.84 17.47 -14.37
N ALA A 85 -14.18 17.35 -14.29
CA ALA A 85 -14.82 16.25 -13.58
C ALA A 85 -14.47 14.89 -14.18
N ASN A 86 -14.49 14.76 -15.51
CA ASN A 86 -14.15 13.52 -16.18
C ASN A 86 -12.66 13.16 -16.03
N ALA A 87 -11.76 14.15 -16.02
CA ALA A 87 -10.35 13.91 -15.85
C ALA A 87 -10.05 13.21 -14.50
N VAL A 88 -10.55 13.75 -13.40
CA VAL A 88 -10.34 13.15 -12.07
C VAL A 88 -11.10 11.83 -11.90
N ALA A 89 -12.33 11.74 -12.40
CA ALA A 89 -13.13 10.53 -12.27
C ALA A 89 -12.52 9.33 -13.04
N GLN A 90 -11.88 9.60 -14.21
CA GLN A 90 -11.18 8.57 -14.97
C GLN A 90 -9.99 8.02 -14.17
N LEU A 91 -9.17 8.88 -13.60
CA LEU A 91 -8.05 8.45 -12.74
C LEU A 91 -8.56 7.62 -11.57
N MET A 92 -9.58 8.10 -10.86
CA MET A 92 -10.13 7.44 -9.67
C MET A 92 -10.65 6.02 -9.96
N VAL A 93 -11.40 5.84 -11.03
CA VAL A 93 -11.95 4.51 -11.37
C VAL A 93 -10.87 3.55 -11.86
N ASP A 94 -9.87 4.05 -12.61
CA ASP A 94 -8.76 3.23 -13.08
C ASP A 94 -7.90 2.75 -11.90
N VAL A 95 -7.55 3.66 -10.99
CA VAL A 95 -6.82 3.33 -9.76
C VAL A 95 -7.62 2.35 -8.92
N GLY A 96 -8.90 2.62 -8.66
CA GLY A 96 -9.75 1.75 -7.87
C GLY A 96 -9.82 0.31 -8.43
N LYS A 97 -9.99 0.17 -9.74
CA LYS A 97 -10.01 -1.15 -10.37
C LYS A 97 -8.63 -1.82 -10.39
N ALA A 98 -7.56 -1.05 -10.57
CA ALA A 98 -6.20 -1.58 -10.60
C ALA A 98 -5.76 -2.15 -9.24
N ILE A 99 -6.21 -1.56 -8.13
CA ILE A 99 -5.96 -2.06 -6.78
C ILE A 99 -6.99 -3.10 -6.31
N GLY A 100 -7.86 -3.57 -7.20
CA GLY A 100 -8.84 -4.61 -6.90
C GLY A 100 -9.96 -4.16 -5.95
N SER A 101 -10.37 -2.90 -6.00
CA SER A 101 -11.40 -2.36 -5.09
C SER A 101 -12.71 -3.15 -5.15
N SER A 102 -13.27 -3.42 -3.99
CA SER A 102 -14.61 -3.96 -3.77
C SER A 102 -15.56 -2.79 -3.52
N TYR A 103 -16.39 -2.49 -4.50
CA TYR A 103 -17.28 -1.33 -4.49
C TYR A 103 -18.58 -1.61 -3.75
N ALA A 104 -18.96 -0.74 -2.81
CA ALA A 104 -20.24 -0.78 -2.11
C ALA A 104 -20.72 0.64 -1.78
N ILE A 105 -22.04 0.82 -1.59
CA ILE A 105 -22.63 2.13 -1.31
C ILE A 105 -22.16 2.69 0.04
N SER A 106 -21.98 1.83 1.03
CA SER A 106 -21.53 2.20 2.38
C SER A 106 -20.06 2.54 2.47
N GLY A 107 -19.26 2.19 1.45
CA GLY A 107 -17.82 2.39 1.40
C GLY A 107 -17.17 1.39 0.45
N THR A 108 -16.14 1.83 -0.25
CA THR A 108 -15.34 1.00 -1.17
C THR A 108 -14.01 0.69 -0.49
N GLY A 109 -13.67 -0.59 -0.45
CA GLY A 109 -12.45 -1.07 0.21
C GLY A 109 -11.48 -1.76 -0.74
N SER A 110 -10.20 -1.70 -0.41
CA SER A 110 -9.12 -2.43 -1.09
C SER A 110 -7.98 -2.71 -0.11
N SER A 111 -7.08 -3.60 -0.50
CA SER A 111 -5.89 -3.91 0.29
C SER A 111 -4.77 -2.92 -0.04
N GLU A 112 -4.05 -2.44 0.97
CA GLU A 112 -2.86 -1.60 0.81
C GLU A 112 -1.75 -2.32 0.03
N TYR A 113 -1.67 -3.64 0.12
CA TYR A 113 -0.68 -4.43 -0.63
C TYR A 113 -0.87 -4.31 -2.15
N SER A 114 -2.11 -4.21 -2.61
CA SER A 114 -2.42 -4.04 -4.03
C SER A 114 -1.96 -2.68 -4.57
N VAL A 115 -1.73 -1.69 -3.71
CA VAL A 115 -1.27 -0.35 -4.13
C VAL A 115 0.13 -0.39 -4.68
N GLY A 116 1.08 -0.99 -3.95
CA GLY A 116 2.46 -1.11 -4.41
C GLY A 116 2.56 -1.87 -5.74
N GLU A 117 1.82 -2.98 -5.85
CA GLU A 117 1.73 -3.75 -7.09
C GLU A 117 1.19 -2.91 -8.25
N ALA A 118 0.09 -2.19 -8.03
CA ALA A 118 -0.53 -1.36 -9.06
C ALA A 118 0.40 -0.20 -9.49
N LEU A 119 1.05 0.47 -8.53
CA LEU A 119 2.00 1.54 -8.81
C LEU A 119 3.10 1.05 -9.75
N VAL A 120 3.75 -0.05 -9.42
CA VAL A 120 4.90 -0.57 -10.17
C VAL A 120 4.46 -1.19 -11.51
N ASN A 121 3.47 -2.08 -11.49
CA ASN A 121 3.13 -2.92 -12.62
C ASN A 121 2.14 -2.30 -13.60
N VAL A 122 1.34 -1.33 -13.15
CA VAL A 122 0.30 -0.70 -13.96
C VAL A 122 0.62 0.77 -14.23
N PHE A 123 1.08 1.50 -13.24
CA PHE A 123 1.24 2.96 -13.32
C PHE A 123 2.69 3.44 -13.47
N ASP A 124 3.62 2.54 -13.78
CA ASP A 124 5.00 2.86 -14.17
C ASP A 124 5.79 3.66 -13.11
N TYR A 125 5.62 3.29 -11.84
CA TYR A 125 6.48 3.72 -10.76
C TYR A 125 7.70 2.80 -10.62
N THR A 126 8.72 3.25 -9.90
CA THR A 126 9.93 2.43 -9.67
C THR A 126 9.61 1.21 -8.80
N PRO A 127 10.38 0.12 -8.93
CA PRO A 127 10.18 -1.06 -8.10
C PRO A 127 10.60 -0.87 -6.64
N ASP A 128 11.14 0.30 -6.28
CA ASP A 128 11.57 0.61 -4.92
C ASP A 128 10.41 0.87 -3.95
N VAL A 129 9.17 0.89 -4.45
CA VAL A 129 7.97 1.00 -3.61
C VAL A 129 7.96 -0.10 -2.56
N VAL A 130 7.87 0.28 -1.30
CA VAL A 130 7.80 -0.66 -0.17
C VAL A 130 6.50 -0.51 0.60
N VAL A 131 6.00 -1.63 1.12
CA VAL A 131 4.87 -1.68 2.04
C VAL A 131 5.40 -2.12 3.40
N VAL A 132 5.30 -1.26 4.41
CA VAL A 132 5.87 -1.49 5.73
C VAL A 132 4.78 -1.41 6.79
N ARG A 133 4.58 -2.48 7.54
CA ARG A 133 3.75 -2.45 8.75
C ARG A 133 4.57 -1.92 9.93
N ARG A 134 3.99 -1.00 10.69
CA ARG A 134 4.65 -0.46 11.87
C ARG A 134 5.02 -1.55 12.88
N SER A 135 4.21 -2.60 13.00
CA SER A 135 4.48 -3.73 13.88
C SER A 135 5.66 -4.62 13.46
N GLU A 136 6.13 -4.49 12.20
CA GLU A 136 7.20 -5.31 11.62
C GLU A 136 8.56 -4.59 11.62
N THR A 137 8.61 -3.38 12.18
CA THR A 137 9.84 -2.59 12.26
C THR A 137 9.96 -1.89 13.61
N THR A 138 11.12 -1.29 13.88
CA THR A 138 11.29 -0.45 15.07
C THR A 138 10.65 0.92 14.85
N GLU A 139 10.21 1.56 15.92
CA GLU A 139 9.67 2.93 15.88
C GLU A 139 10.62 3.90 15.16
N SER A 140 11.90 3.83 15.51
CA SER A 140 12.94 4.69 14.93
C SER A 140 13.07 4.45 13.41
N ALA A 141 13.10 3.20 12.96
CA ALA A 141 13.19 2.89 11.54
C ALA A 141 11.95 3.34 10.77
N PHE A 142 10.75 3.19 11.37
CA PHE A 142 9.51 3.63 10.76
C PHE A 142 9.46 5.15 10.59
N VAL A 143 9.83 5.90 11.62
CA VAL A 143 9.91 7.37 11.57
C VAL A 143 11.00 7.84 10.61
N SER A 144 12.17 7.19 10.59
CA SER A 144 13.23 7.51 9.62
C SER A 144 12.77 7.34 8.18
N LEU A 145 12.09 6.25 7.87
CA LEU A 145 11.54 6.02 6.52
C LEU A 145 10.55 7.11 6.11
N ILE A 146 9.66 7.52 7.03
CA ILE A 146 8.73 8.63 6.78
C ILE A 146 9.51 9.92 6.47
N ARG A 147 10.47 10.28 7.33
CA ARG A 147 11.25 11.49 7.20
C ARG A 147 12.05 11.53 5.90
N GLU A 148 12.76 10.45 5.57
CA GLU A 148 13.56 10.33 4.34
C GLU A 148 12.70 10.56 3.08
N ASN A 149 11.51 9.97 3.03
CA ASN A 149 10.60 10.16 1.90
C ASN A 149 10.10 11.61 1.81
N LEU A 150 9.65 12.19 2.92
CA LEU A 150 9.09 13.55 2.94
C LEU A 150 10.16 14.61 2.64
N GLU A 151 11.39 14.44 3.13
CA GLU A 151 12.54 15.28 2.77
C GLU A 151 12.90 15.18 1.29
N ALA A 152 12.74 13.99 0.69
CA ALA A 152 12.87 13.76 -0.75
C ALA A 152 11.65 14.24 -1.57
N ARG A 153 10.65 14.86 -0.94
CA ARG A 153 9.37 15.27 -1.53
C ARG A 153 8.58 14.11 -2.15
N GLN A 154 8.62 12.98 -1.50
CA GLN A 154 7.85 11.79 -1.85
C GLN A 154 6.72 11.62 -0.84
N PRO A 155 5.47 12.00 -1.17
CA PRO A 155 4.34 11.76 -0.29
C PRO A 155 4.09 10.27 -0.13
N LEU A 156 3.57 9.90 1.04
CA LEU A 156 3.38 8.53 1.46
C LEU A 156 1.89 8.20 1.49
N LEU A 157 1.53 6.97 1.14
CA LEU A 157 0.22 6.45 1.49
C LEU A 157 0.32 5.78 2.85
N PHE A 158 -0.50 6.23 3.77
CA PHE A 158 -0.57 5.73 5.14
C PHE A 158 -1.95 5.12 5.39
N SER A 159 -2.03 4.07 6.16
CA SER A 159 -3.30 3.52 6.61
C SER A 159 -3.25 3.12 8.08
N GLY A 160 -4.42 3.05 8.69
CA GLY A 160 -4.58 2.56 10.04
C GLY A 160 -5.99 2.03 10.29
N GLN A 161 -6.15 1.30 11.37
CA GLN A 161 -7.42 0.72 11.77
C GLN A 161 -7.82 1.16 13.18
N SER A 162 -9.10 1.07 13.48
CA SER A 162 -9.63 1.24 14.84
C SER A 162 -9.20 0.08 15.74
N GLN A 163 -9.21 0.32 17.06
CA GLN A 163 -8.77 -0.70 18.04
C GLN A 163 -9.58 -2.01 17.99
N ASN A 164 -10.83 -1.93 17.58
CA ASN A 164 -11.70 -3.09 17.44
C ASN A 164 -11.66 -3.72 16.04
N PHE A 165 -10.84 -3.18 15.11
CA PHE A 165 -10.71 -3.60 13.71
C PHE A 165 -12.01 -3.54 12.89
N GLU A 166 -13.02 -2.78 13.36
CA GLU A 166 -14.30 -2.63 12.65
C GLU A 166 -14.23 -1.58 11.55
N SER A 167 -13.28 -0.66 11.63
CA SER A 167 -13.07 0.38 10.62
C SER A 167 -11.58 0.60 10.35
N GLY A 168 -11.27 1.00 9.14
CA GLY A 168 -9.93 1.40 8.72
C GLY A 168 -10.02 2.53 7.71
N HIS A 169 -8.94 3.27 7.55
CA HIS A 169 -8.84 4.35 6.58
C HIS A 169 -7.44 4.45 6.02
N ALA A 170 -7.36 4.78 4.72
CA ALA A 170 -6.12 5.10 4.04
C ALA A 170 -6.12 6.59 3.66
N PHE A 171 -5.00 7.23 3.80
CA PHE A 171 -4.83 8.68 3.65
C PHE A 171 -3.41 9.01 3.16
N VAL A 172 -3.18 10.26 2.79
CA VAL A 172 -1.87 10.75 2.39
C VAL A 172 -1.16 11.37 3.59
N CYS A 173 0.12 11.01 3.76
CA CYS A 173 1.05 11.72 4.62
C CYS A 173 2.02 12.50 3.72
N ASP A 174 1.98 13.82 3.78
CA ASP A 174 2.73 14.72 2.89
C ASP A 174 3.60 15.75 3.62
N GLY A 175 3.70 15.64 4.93
CA GLY A 175 4.55 16.51 5.74
C GLY A 175 4.90 15.90 7.10
N ILE A 176 6.01 16.37 7.67
CA ILE A 176 6.45 16.07 9.03
C ILE A 176 7.06 17.35 9.62
N ASP A 177 6.71 17.68 10.84
CA ASP A 177 7.26 18.84 11.52
C ASP A 177 8.50 18.50 12.39
N GLU A 178 9.02 19.49 13.08
CA GLU A 178 10.19 19.35 13.97
C GLU A 178 9.92 18.51 15.23
N ASN A 179 8.65 18.26 15.54
CA ASN A 179 8.19 17.46 16.68
C ASN A 179 7.72 16.07 16.27
N ASP A 180 8.04 15.62 15.06
CA ASP A 180 7.59 14.36 14.45
C ASP A 180 6.06 14.25 14.27
N LEU A 181 5.32 15.38 14.26
CA LEU A 181 3.93 15.38 13.90
C LEU A 181 3.78 15.27 12.38
N LEU A 182 2.95 14.35 11.94
CA LEU A 182 2.70 14.06 10.54
C LEU A 182 1.56 14.91 10.00
N HIS A 183 1.79 15.63 8.89
CA HIS A 183 0.70 16.27 8.16
C HIS A 183 -0.07 15.23 7.36
N ILE A 184 -1.38 15.19 7.59
CA ILE A 184 -2.29 14.19 7.01
C ILE A 184 -3.35 14.87 6.16
N ASP A 185 -3.50 14.39 4.93
CA ASP A 185 -4.65 14.62 4.08
C ASP A 185 -5.55 13.37 4.09
N TRP A 186 -6.70 13.51 4.74
CA TRP A 186 -7.62 12.40 4.96
C TRP A 186 -8.40 11.96 3.71
N GLY A 187 -8.36 12.72 2.62
CA GLY A 187 -9.17 12.45 1.42
C GLY A 187 -10.65 12.75 1.64
N TRP A 188 -10.96 13.81 2.40
CA TRP A 188 -12.30 14.30 2.71
C TRP A 188 -12.47 15.78 2.35
N ASP A 189 -12.10 16.12 1.13
CA ASP A 189 -12.14 17.48 0.61
C ASP A 189 -11.37 18.49 1.49
N GLY A 190 -10.23 18.04 2.08
CA GLY A 190 -9.39 18.80 3.01
C GLY A 190 -10.01 19.02 4.40
N SER A 191 -11.17 18.43 4.68
CA SER A 191 -11.76 18.49 6.01
C SER A 191 -10.91 17.69 6.99
N TYR A 192 -10.67 18.28 8.15
CA TYR A 192 -9.89 17.67 9.25
C TYR A 192 -8.42 17.44 8.96
N ASN A 193 -7.88 17.87 7.80
CA ASN A 193 -6.45 17.84 7.52
C ASN A 193 -5.67 18.61 8.59
N GLY A 194 -4.44 18.19 8.87
CA GLY A 194 -3.59 18.82 9.88
C GLY A 194 -2.46 17.93 10.33
N TYR A 195 -1.83 18.32 11.43
CA TYR A 195 -0.72 17.61 12.03
C TYR A 195 -1.18 16.69 13.15
N PHE A 196 -0.73 15.43 13.11
CA PHE A 196 -1.13 14.37 14.05
C PHE A 196 0.08 13.64 14.58
N ASP A 197 0.00 13.27 15.86
CA ASP A 197 0.91 12.28 16.44
C ASP A 197 0.61 10.90 15.84
N MET A 198 1.64 10.20 15.41
CA MET A 198 1.52 8.87 14.77
C MET A 198 0.84 7.85 15.70
N THR A 199 0.95 8.02 17.01
CA THR A 199 0.28 7.16 18.01
C THR A 199 -1.17 7.56 18.23
N TYR A 200 -1.59 8.72 17.74
CA TYR A 200 -2.94 9.29 17.93
C TYR A 200 -3.50 9.88 16.63
N MET A 201 -3.68 9.02 15.64
CA MET A 201 -4.30 9.36 14.35
C MET A 201 -5.83 9.43 14.49
N SER A 202 -6.31 10.52 15.14
CA SER A 202 -7.73 10.70 15.48
C SER A 202 -8.18 12.11 15.10
N PRO A 203 -8.66 12.30 13.86
CA PRO A 203 -9.24 13.59 13.43
C PRO A 203 -10.48 13.93 14.24
N SER A 204 -10.83 15.22 14.32
CA SER A 204 -11.98 15.71 15.09
C SER A 204 -13.34 15.35 14.48
N GLY A 205 -13.35 14.76 13.29
CA GLY A 205 -14.52 14.26 12.59
C GLY A 205 -14.10 13.39 11.40
N THR A 206 -15.06 12.78 10.73
CA THR A 206 -14.81 11.87 9.61
C THR A 206 -15.66 12.23 8.40
N GLY A 207 -15.19 11.83 7.21
CA GLY A 207 -15.92 11.87 5.95
C GLY A 207 -16.32 10.48 5.47
N ILE A 208 -16.50 10.34 4.15
CA ILE A 208 -16.91 9.07 3.52
C ILE A 208 -15.89 7.96 3.86
N GLY A 209 -16.38 6.83 4.35
CA GLY A 209 -15.56 5.67 4.67
C GLY A 209 -14.69 5.82 5.93
N GLY A 210 -14.82 6.90 6.70
CA GLY A 210 -13.95 7.20 7.84
C GLY A 210 -14.26 6.41 9.13
N GLY A 211 -15.37 5.69 9.20
CA GLY A 211 -15.72 4.90 10.37
C GLY A 211 -15.78 5.74 11.66
N ASP A 212 -15.14 5.25 12.73
CA ASP A 212 -15.10 5.90 14.03
C ASP A 212 -14.00 6.98 14.18
N GLY A 213 -13.18 7.18 13.16
CA GLY A 213 -12.15 8.24 13.12
C GLY A 213 -10.94 7.98 14.00
N ARG A 214 -10.63 6.73 14.30
CA ARG A 214 -9.45 6.34 15.08
C ARG A 214 -8.64 5.30 14.33
N TYR A 215 -7.42 5.67 13.87
CA TYR A 215 -6.59 4.85 13.00
C TYR A 215 -5.23 4.55 13.64
N ASN A 216 -5.26 4.14 14.92
CA ASN A 216 -4.08 4.05 15.78
C ASN A 216 -3.43 2.67 15.78
N VAL A 217 -4.09 1.64 15.21
CA VAL A 217 -3.58 0.26 15.20
C VAL A 217 -3.43 -0.26 13.78
N ALA A 218 -2.67 -1.32 13.62
CA ALA A 218 -2.38 -1.96 12.33
C ALA A 218 -1.93 -0.97 11.26
N GLN A 219 -1.14 0.02 11.67
CA GLN A 219 -0.65 1.06 10.77
C GLN A 219 0.28 0.48 9.72
N THR A 220 0.04 0.85 8.47
CA THR A 220 0.81 0.43 7.30
C THR A 220 1.19 1.65 6.49
N LEU A 221 2.42 1.66 6.01
CA LEU A 221 3.01 2.72 5.19
C LEU A 221 3.35 2.17 3.82
N ILE A 222 3.04 2.91 2.76
CA ILE A 222 3.56 2.68 1.42
C ILE A 222 4.48 3.84 1.09
N ALA A 223 5.75 3.53 0.90
CA ALA A 223 6.85 4.49 0.77
C ALA A 223 7.63 4.28 -0.53
N ASN A 224 8.58 5.19 -0.80
CA ASN A 224 9.41 5.20 -1.99
C ASN A 224 8.58 5.27 -3.29
N ILE A 225 7.46 5.99 -3.24
CA ILE A 225 6.57 6.15 -4.39
C ILE A 225 7.20 7.16 -5.35
N THR A 226 8.01 6.68 -6.28
CA THR A 226 8.77 7.51 -7.22
C THR A 226 8.39 7.16 -8.66
N PRO A 227 8.02 8.16 -9.50
CA PRO A 227 7.81 7.93 -10.93
C PRO A 227 9.06 7.37 -11.60
N ARG A 228 8.88 6.39 -12.48
CA ARG A 228 10.00 5.87 -13.27
C ARG A 228 10.44 6.88 -14.31
N THR A 229 11.71 7.24 -14.31
CA THR A 229 12.27 8.13 -15.33
C THR A 229 12.44 7.40 -16.68
N LYS A 230 12.64 8.16 -17.75
CA LYS A 230 12.88 7.56 -19.08
C LYS A 230 14.13 6.71 -19.12
N ASP A 231 15.12 7.04 -18.33
CA ASP A 231 16.39 6.32 -18.27
C ASP A 231 16.24 5.00 -17.47
N GLU A 232 15.28 4.96 -16.55
CA GLU A 232 14.97 3.79 -15.72
C GLU A 232 13.93 2.84 -16.35
N GLN A 233 13.23 3.27 -17.41
CA GLN A 233 12.19 2.45 -18.06
C GLN A 233 12.71 1.13 -18.65
N ASN A 234 14.00 1.01 -18.89
CA ASN A 234 14.65 -0.17 -19.47
C ASN A 234 15.50 -0.95 -18.46
N VAL A 235 15.54 -0.55 -17.20
CA VAL A 235 16.23 -1.28 -16.15
C VAL A 235 15.20 -2.17 -15.48
N ASP A 236 15.36 -3.48 -15.61
CA ASP A 236 14.68 -4.41 -14.72
C ASP A 236 15.18 -4.09 -13.31
N GLY A 237 14.30 -3.61 -12.45
CA GLY A 237 14.64 -3.31 -11.06
C GLY A 237 15.16 -4.56 -10.35
N GLU A 238 15.94 -4.33 -9.29
CA GLU A 238 16.35 -5.42 -8.41
C GLU A 238 15.11 -6.22 -7.96
N PRO A 239 15.21 -7.54 -7.89
CA PRO A 239 14.11 -8.37 -7.46
C PRO A 239 13.64 -7.97 -6.06
N VAL A 240 12.35 -7.65 -5.92
CA VAL A 240 11.76 -7.27 -4.64
C VAL A 240 10.92 -8.44 -4.13
N VAL A 241 11.42 -9.10 -3.12
CA VAL A 241 10.74 -10.23 -2.48
C VAL A 241 10.42 -9.86 -1.03
N TYR A 242 9.14 -9.86 -0.70
CA TYR A 242 8.69 -9.62 0.67
C TYR A 242 8.54 -10.92 1.43
N MET A 243 9.08 -10.94 2.65
CA MET A 243 8.76 -11.97 3.61
C MET A 243 7.43 -11.60 4.28
N MET A 244 6.34 -12.28 3.92
CA MET A 244 5.01 -12.01 4.47
C MET A 244 4.89 -12.46 5.91
N TYR A 245 5.47 -13.59 6.25
CA TYR A 245 5.49 -14.13 7.61
C TYR A 245 6.59 -15.18 7.74
N VAL A 246 7.03 -15.35 8.96
CA VAL A 246 7.82 -16.51 9.42
C VAL A 246 7.12 -16.98 10.69
N VAL A 247 6.76 -18.23 10.84
CA VAL A 247 6.06 -18.78 11.99
C VAL A 247 6.67 -20.10 12.42
N ASP A 248 6.63 -20.39 13.73
CA ASP A 248 6.87 -21.75 14.21
C ASP A 248 5.77 -22.68 13.67
N VAL A 249 6.13 -23.80 13.04
CA VAL A 249 5.15 -24.75 12.48
C VAL A 249 4.23 -25.39 13.53
N ASN A 250 4.54 -25.25 14.80
CA ASN A 250 3.64 -25.67 15.89
C ASN A 250 2.60 -24.58 16.24
N THR A 251 2.71 -23.38 15.65
CA THR A 251 1.74 -22.32 15.85
C THR A 251 0.58 -22.50 14.88
N ASP A 252 -0.66 -22.39 15.37
CA ASP A 252 -1.82 -22.34 14.48
C ASP A 252 -1.70 -21.11 13.56
N LEU A 253 -1.56 -21.36 12.26
CA LEU A 253 -1.40 -20.30 11.24
C LEU A 253 -2.54 -19.29 11.22
N ASN A 254 -3.73 -19.67 11.71
CA ASN A 254 -4.86 -18.76 11.85
C ASN A 254 -4.73 -17.79 13.03
N GLN A 255 -3.78 -18.03 13.93
CA GLN A 255 -3.50 -17.18 15.09
C GLN A 255 -2.09 -16.57 15.06
N ALA A 256 -1.31 -16.85 14.01
CA ALA A 256 0.03 -16.32 13.88
C ALA A 256 0.00 -14.81 13.62
N THR A 257 0.52 -14.05 14.56
CA THR A 257 0.87 -12.65 14.31
C THR A 257 2.28 -12.59 13.71
N PRO A 258 2.52 -11.87 12.61
CA PRO A 258 3.80 -11.84 11.92
C PRO A 258 5.00 -11.37 12.76
N ALA A 259 4.74 -10.71 13.87
CA ALA A 259 5.71 -9.85 14.54
C ALA A 259 6.59 -10.52 15.61
N THR A 260 6.41 -11.79 15.97
CA THR A 260 7.13 -12.32 17.15
C THR A 260 7.72 -13.68 16.94
N LEU A 261 8.56 -13.80 15.93
CA LEU A 261 9.07 -15.12 15.65
C LEU A 261 10.20 -15.58 16.52
N PHE A 262 11.06 -14.73 16.93
CA PHE A 262 12.22 -15.09 17.75
C PHE A 262 12.70 -13.93 18.62
N SER A 263 11.84 -13.34 19.45
CA SER A 263 12.40 -12.65 20.63
C SER A 263 12.70 -13.69 21.69
N GLN A 264 13.86 -14.31 21.59
CA GLN A 264 14.23 -15.24 22.61
C GLN A 264 15.02 -14.57 23.71
N THR A 265 14.43 -14.59 24.89
CA THR A 265 15.05 -14.11 26.14
C THR A 265 15.82 -15.21 26.88
N SER A 266 15.87 -16.44 26.36
CA SER A 266 16.58 -17.55 27.00
C SER A 266 17.83 -17.96 26.23
N ASN A 267 18.95 -18.09 26.93
CA ASN A 267 20.19 -18.63 26.40
C ASN A 267 19.98 -20.10 25.97
N TYR A 268 20.15 -20.38 24.67
CA TYR A 268 20.24 -21.77 24.24
C TYR A 268 21.47 -22.42 24.82
N ASN A 269 21.28 -23.59 25.43
CA ASN A 269 22.39 -24.42 25.79
C ASN A 269 22.85 -25.15 24.51
N THR A 270 23.96 -24.71 23.93
CA THR A 270 24.58 -25.25 22.70
C THR A 270 24.99 -26.71 22.78
N SER A 271 24.78 -27.36 23.92
CA SER A 271 25.10 -28.80 24.13
C SER A 271 23.94 -29.72 23.78
N LYS A 272 22.80 -29.25 23.36
CA LYS A 272 21.64 -30.07 22.90
C LYS A 272 21.29 -29.72 21.47
N GLU A 273 21.13 -30.74 20.64
CA GLU A 273 20.47 -30.58 19.35
C GLU A 273 19.07 -30.00 19.56
N ALA A 274 18.81 -28.84 18.96
CA ALA A 274 17.48 -28.23 18.95
C ALA A 274 16.89 -28.40 17.55
N ASP A 275 15.73 -29.02 17.46
CA ASP A 275 15.01 -29.15 16.19
C ASP A 275 14.11 -27.91 16.04
N PHE A 276 14.48 -27.01 15.12
CA PHE A 276 13.72 -25.82 14.79
C PHE A 276 12.91 -26.08 13.54
N ARG A 277 11.62 -25.84 13.62
CA ARG A 277 10.75 -25.86 12.46
C ARG A 277 10.08 -24.51 12.33
N PHE A 278 10.23 -23.90 11.17
CA PHE A 278 9.54 -22.66 10.86
C PHE A 278 8.94 -22.75 9.45
N ALA A 279 7.91 -21.95 9.21
CA ALA A 279 7.36 -21.71 7.90
C ALA A 279 7.48 -20.22 7.58
N ALA A 280 7.87 -19.90 6.36
CA ALA A 280 7.96 -18.54 5.87
C ALA A 280 7.09 -18.38 4.62
N GLY A 281 6.35 -17.29 4.53
CA GLY A 281 5.65 -16.89 3.33
C GLY A 281 6.41 -15.80 2.61
N LEU A 282 6.62 -15.97 1.31
CA LEU A 282 7.30 -15.02 0.45
C LEU A 282 6.36 -14.56 -0.65
N LEU A 283 6.43 -13.28 -1.00
CA LEU A 283 5.69 -12.67 -2.09
C LEU A 283 6.66 -11.99 -3.04
N ASN A 284 6.61 -12.36 -4.32
CA ASN A 284 7.41 -11.74 -5.36
C ASN A 284 6.71 -10.49 -5.92
N TRP A 285 7.32 -9.34 -5.70
CA TRP A 285 6.87 -8.04 -6.22
C TRP A 285 7.75 -7.53 -7.37
N SER A 286 8.73 -8.33 -7.80
CA SER A 286 9.56 -7.98 -8.94
C SER A 286 8.81 -8.11 -10.27
N HIS A 287 9.44 -7.71 -11.35
CA HIS A 287 8.83 -7.70 -12.69
C HIS A 287 8.97 -9.03 -13.43
N SER A 288 9.65 -10.00 -12.84
CA SER A 288 9.94 -11.31 -13.41
C SER A 288 9.89 -12.39 -12.35
N ASP A 289 9.97 -13.63 -12.77
CA ASP A 289 10.23 -14.75 -11.87
C ASP A 289 11.59 -14.54 -11.17
N VAL A 290 11.67 -14.93 -9.91
CA VAL A 290 12.90 -14.81 -9.10
C VAL A 290 13.30 -16.15 -8.56
N ASP A 291 14.55 -16.54 -8.82
CA ASP A 291 15.13 -17.72 -8.21
C ASP A 291 15.64 -17.39 -6.81
N LEU A 292 15.18 -18.15 -5.82
CA LEU A 292 15.43 -17.91 -4.41
C LEU A 292 16.09 -19.13 -3.77
N GLN A 293 17.07 -18.86 -2.93
CA GLN A 293 17.58 -19.81 -1.94
C GLN A 293 17.37 -19.24 -0.54
N MET A 294 16.54 -19.91 0.25
CA MET A 294 16.39 -19.52 1.65
C MET A 294 17.63 -19.91 2.46
N CYS A 295 18.08 -19.01 3.32
CA CYS A 295 19.20 -19.24 4.21
C CYS A 295 18.81 -18.89 5.65
N ILE A 296 19.37 -19.62 6.62
CA ILE A 296 19.40 -19.20 8.02
C ILE A 296 20.74 -18.54 8.28
N ALA A 297 20.72 -17.29 8.75
CA ALA A 297 21.89 -16.58 9.19
C ALA A 297 21.98 -16.65 10.73
N PHE A 298 23.15 -16.99 11.24
CA PHE A 298 23.48 -16.88 12.65
C PHE A 298 24.32 -15.63 12.85
N GLU A 299 23.83 -14.73 13.66
CA GLU A 299 24.50 -13.48 14.00
C GLU A 299 25.07 -13.53 15.40
N LYS A 300 26.29 -13.01 15.56
CA LYS A 300 26.92 -12.80 16.84
C LYS A 300 27.61 -11.44 16.83
N ASP A 301 27.29 -10.61 17.80
CA ASP A 301 27.86 -9.27 18.01
C ASP A 301 27.73 -8.36 16.76
N GLY A 302 26.62 -8.51 15.99
CA GLY A 302 26.34 -7.74 14.77
C GLY A 302 27.00 -8.31 13.50
N GLU A 303 27.71 -9.44 13.58
CA GLU A 303 28.33 -10.09 12.43
C GLU A 303 27.69 -11.44 12.15
N ILE A 304 27.45 -11.74 10.85
CA ILE A 304 26.97 -13.04 10.42
C ILE A 304 28.13 -14.04 10.54
N VAL A 305 28.01 -14.97 11.47
CA VAL A 305 29.05 -15.98 11.75
C VAL A 305 28.81 -17.30 11.02
N SER A 306 27.60 -17.54 10.56
CA SER A 306 27.26 -18.74 9.80
C SER A 306 26.03 -18.51 8.92
N LEU A 307 26.03 -19.15 7.74
CA LEU A 307 24.90 -19.23 6.82
C LEU A 307 24.63 -20.70 6.50
N SER A 308 23.38 -21.11 6.60
CA SER A 308 22.94 -22.45 6.19
C SER A 308 21.79 -22.33 5.20
N ASN A 309 21.94 -22.95 4.03
CA ASN A 309 20.85 -23.04 3.07
C ASN A 309 19.73 -23.94 3.63
N VAL A 310 18.49 -23.54 3.39
CA VAL A 310 17.29 -24.25 3.83
C VAL A 310 16.48 -24.67 2.61
N GLY A 311 16.34 -25.97 2.42
CA GLY A 311 15.64 -26.52 1.26
C GLY A 311 16.42 -26.37 -0.06
N GLU A 312 15.72 -26.57 -1.15
CA GLU A 312 16.24 -26.43 -2.51
C GLU A 312 15.98 -25.00 -3.03
N GLU A 313 16.79 -24.57 -4.00
CA GLU A 313 16.51 -23.37 -4.79
C GLU A 313 15.14 -23.50 -5.48
N ARG A 314 14.34 -22.44 -5.41
CA ARG A 314 12.99 -22.41 -5.99
C ARG A 314 12.78 -21.12 -6.76
N THR A 315 12.10 -21.26 -7.89
CA THR A 315 11.61 -20.10 -8.63
C THR A 315 10.31 -19.61 -7.99
N LEU A 316 10.32 -18.35 -7.57
CA LEU A 316 9.12 -17.64 -7.11
C LEU A 316 8.52 -16.90 -8.31
N PRO A 317 7.35 -17.33 -8.83
CA PRO A 317 6.75 -16.74 -10.00
C PRO A 317 6.49 -15.25 -9.81
N PHE A 318 6.53 -14.52 -10.90
CA PHE A 318 6.08 -13.13 -10.93
C PHE A 318 4.67 -12.99 -10.35
N GLN A 319 4.51 -12.08 -9.40
CA GLN A 319 3.28 -11.89 -8.61
C GLN A 319 2.79 -13.18 -7.90
N GLY A 320 3.67 -14.13 -7.71
CA GLY A 320 3.39 -15.36 -7.00
C GLY A 320 3.77 -15.30 -5.53
N SER A 321 3.27 -16.27 -4.77
CA SER A 321 3.66 -16.49 -3.38
C SER A 321 4.15 -17.91 -3.18
N LEU A 322 5.08 -18.08 -2.28
CA LEU A 322 5.64 -19.38 -1.90
C LEU A 322 5.65 -19.52 -0.38
N GLY A 323 5.25 -20.70 0.10
CA GLY A 323 5.45 -21.10 1.50
C GLY A 323 6.65 -22.03 1.62
N TYR A 324 7.48 -21.80 2.61
CA TYR A 324 8.59 -22.66 3.02
C TYR A 324 8.31 -23.29 4.37
#